data_834f3cb6906049c8b728e79fa3f39dd2
#
_entry.id   834f3cb6906049c8b728e79fa3f39dd2
#
_cell.length_a   1.000
_cell.length_b   1.000
_cell.length_c   1.000
_cell.angle_alpha   90.00
_cell.angle_beta   90.00
_cell.angle_gamma   90.00
#
_symmetry.space_group_name_H-M   'P 1'
#
loop_
_entity.id
_entity.type
_entity.pdbx_description
1 polymer ?
#
loop_
_entity_poly.entity_id
_entity_poly.type
_entity_poly.pdbx_seq_one_letter_code
_entity_poly.pdbx_strand_id
1 'polypeptide(L)'
;MPRPMKIDFVSDVSCPWCIIGLRGLEEALERASDVVEATITFQPFELNPDMPPEGQNIDEHVAEKYGSSPEQSAANRAMIRDRAADLGFTMTMSDASRIYNTFDAHRLLHWADLEGCQAGLKHALFDAYFTAGENPSDRNVLIAAAEKVGLDGTSAREVLSSGRYGDDVRRAEQLWRSRGINAVPAVVIDGRYLISGGQPAEAFERALRSISAEAA
;
A
#
# COMPACT_ATOMS: atom_id res chain seq x y z
N MET A 1 -23.36 19.66 -3.13
CA MET A 1 -23.05 18.22 -3.33
C MET A 1 -21.54 18.05 -3.13
N PRO A 2 -21.08 16.97 -2.51
CA PRO A 2 -19.66 16.71 -2.39
C PRO A 2 -18.97 16.70 -3.75
N ARG A 3 -17.76 17.20 -3.81
CA ARG A 3 -16.96 17.24 -5.04
C ARG A 3 -16.38 15.85 -5.32
N PRO A 4 -16.56 15.28 -6.52
CA PRO A 4 -15.87 14.06 -6.89
C PRO A 4 -14.37 14.31 -7.01
N MET A 5 -13.56 13.42 -6.42
CA MET A 5 -12.09 13.46 -6.48
C MET A 5 -11.53 12.09 -6.87
N LYS A 6 -10.56 12.06 -7.73
CA LYS A 6 -9.77 10.86 -8.03
C LYS A 6 -8.49 10.88 -7.21
N ILE A 7 -8.24 9.80 -6.48
CA ILE A 7 -7.04 9.65 -5.65
C ILE A 7 -6.26 8.44 -6.15
N ASP A 8 -5.06 8.68 -6.65
CA ASP A 8 -4.08 7.65 -6.93
C ASP A 8 -3.20 7.47 -5.68
N PHE A 9 -3.32 6.30 -5.04
CA PHE A 9 -2.55 5.94 -3.87
C PHE A 9 -1.38 5.05 -4.27
N VAL A 10 -0.22 5.65 -4.51
CA VAL A 10 1.00 4.93 -4.91
C VAL A 10 1.62 4.29 -3.67
N SER A 11 1.77 2.97 -3.68
CA SER A 11 2.09 2.22 -2.45
C SER A 11 2.66 0.83 -2.72
N ASP A 12 3.38 0.31 -1.73
CA ASP A 12 3.81 -1.09 -1.66
C ASP A 12 3.10 -1.83 -0.52
N VAL A 13 2.77 -3.10 -0.73
CA VAL A 13 2.14 -3.95 0.29
C VAL A 13 3.10 -4.28 1.45
N SER A 14 4.40 -4.16 1.25
CA SER A 14 5.42 -4.35 2.29
C SER A 14 5.83 -3.06 3.02
N CYS A 15 5.23 -1.93 2.66
CA CYS A 15 5.54 -0.64 3.26
C CYS A 15 4.64 -0.34 4.48
N PRO A 16 5.18 -0.29 5.70
CA PRO A 16 4.36 -0.02 6.89
C PRO A 16 3.77 1.39 6.91
N TRP A 17 4.48 2.37 6.34
CA TRP A 17 3.94 3.71 6.19
C TRP A 17 2.78 3.81 5.20
N CYS A 18 2.66 2.82 4.28
CA CYS A 18 1.55 2.79 3.33
C CYS A 18 0.23 2.42 4.02
N ILE A 19 0.21 1.44 4.93
CA ILE A 19 -1.02 1.15 5.68
C ILE A 19 -1.37 2.27 6.66
N ILE A 20 -0.38 2.86 7.33
CA ILE A 20 -0.58 4.02 8.21
C ILE A 20 -1.17 5.20 7.42
N GLY A 21 -0.59 5.51 6.26
CA GLY A 21 -1.08 6.58 5.40
C GLY A 21 -2.47 6.31 4.82
N LEU A 22 -2.76 5.04 4.46
CA LEU A 22 -4.09 4.66 3.98
C LEU A 22 -5.16 4.85 5.06
N ARG A 23 -4.92 4.35 6.28
CA ARG A 23 -5.85 4.54 7.41
C ARG A 23 -6.09 6.01 7.72
N GLY A 24 -5.02 6.83 7.73
CA GLY A 24 -5.16 8.27 7.90
C GLY A 24 -5.95 8.95 6.78
N LEU A 25 -5.77 8.51 5.53
CA LEU A 25 -6.54 9.02 4.39
C LEU A 25 -8.01 8.60 4.46
N GLU A 26 -8.30 7.34 4.79
CA GLU A 26 -9.67 6.83 4.94
C GLU A 26 -10.43 7.61 6.02
N GLU A 27 -9.84 7.79 7.19
CA GLU A 27 -10.41 8.59 8.27
C GLU A 27 -10.65 10.06 7.84
N ALA A 28 -9.70 10.66 7.11
CA ALA A 28 -9.84 12.01 6.58
C ALA A 28 -10.99 12.13 5.57
N LEU A 29 -11.18 11.13 4.72
CA LEU A 29 -12.27 11.07 3.76
C LEU A 29 -13.64 10.95 4.45
N GLU A 30 -13.73 10.15 5.52
CA GLU A 30 -14.95 10.08 6.34
C GLU A 30 -15.27 11.46 6.95
N ARG A 31 -14.27 12.14 7.53
CA ARG A 31 -14.42 13.47 8.12
C ARG A 31 -14.77 14.57 7.10
N ALA A 32 -14.29 14.44 5.85
CA ALA A 32 -14.52 15.40 4.77
C ALA A 32 -15.69 15.00 3.84
N SER A 33 -16.49 14.00 4.19
CA SER A 33 -17.58 13.46 3.35
C SER A 33 -18.67 14.48 3.00
N ASP A 34 -18.76 15.56 3.75
CA ASP A 34 -19.64 16.70 3.48
C ASP A 34 -19.23 17.52 2.24
N VAL A 35 -17.95 17.50 1.86
CA VAL A 35 -17.38 18.30 0.76
C VAL A 35 -16.65 17.49 -0.31
N VAL A 36 -16.32 16.22 -0.05
CA VAL A 36 -15.56 15.34 -0.96
C VAL A 36 -16.25 13.99 -1.13
N GLU A 37 -16.32 13.51 -2.37
CA GLU A 37 -16.66 12.15 -2.74
C GLU A 37 -15.48 11.54 -3.52
N ALA A 38 -14.65 10.72 -2.86
CA ALA A 38 -13.41 10.23 -3.43
C ALA A 38 -13.51 8.81 -3.96
N THR A 39 -12.80 8.57 -5.09
CA THR A 39 -12.48 7.22 -5.57
C THR A 39 -10.99 7.02 -5.45
N ILE A 40 -10.56 5.99 -4.68
CA ILE A 40 -9.15 5.63 -4.52
C ILE A 40 -8.81 4.51 -5.50
N THR A 41 -7.73 4.69 -6.27
CA THR A 41 -7.10 3.65 -7.07
C THR A 41 -5.70 3.39 -6.52
N PHE A 42 -5.37 2.14 -6.22
CA PHE A 42 -4.05 1.78 -5.72
C PHE A 42 -3.09 1.54 -6.86
N GLN A 43 -2.00 2.31 -6.86
CA GLN A 43 -0.97 2.28 -7.88
C GLN A 43 0.26 1.52 -7.39
N PRO A 44 0.90 0.70 -8.24
CA PRO A 44 2.00 -0.14 -7.83
C PRO A 44 3.30 0.65 -7.63
N PHE A 45 4.04 0.24 -6.62
CA PHE A 45 5.42 0.66 -6.38
C PHE A 45 6.14 -0.42 -5.59
N GLU A 46 7.19 -1.00 -6.15
CA GLU A 46 8.02 -1.95 -5.43
C GLU A 46 9.18 -1.23 -4.73
N LEU A 47 9.26 -1.34 -3.40
CA LEU A 47 10.38 -0.85 -2.60
C LEU A 47 11.65 -1.68 -2.85
N ASN A 48 11.48 -2.96 -3.16
CA ASN A 48 12.55 -3.93 -3.28
C ASN A 48 12.31 -4.86 -4.48
N PRO A 49 12.40 -4.34 -5.75
CA PRO A 49 12.07 -5.12 -6.94
C PRO A 49 13.01 -6.31 -7.17
N ASP A 50 14.24 -6.23 -6.67
CA ASP A 50 15.27 -7.28 -6.82
C ASP A 50 15.30 -8.25 -5.61
N MET A 51 14.32 -8.18 -4.70
CA MET A 51 14.25 -9.06 -3.53
C MET A 51 14.08 -10.52 -3.98
N PRO A 52 14.93 -11.45 -3.50
CA PRO A 52 14.82 -12.85 -3.86
C PRO A 52 13.54 -13.48 -3.27
N PRO A 53 13.08 -14.62 -3.84
CA PRO A 53 11.81 -15.26 -3.42
C PRO A 53 11.75 -15.63 -1.93
N GLU A 54 12.88 -16.02 -1.33
CA GLU A 54 13.01 -16.33 0.09
C GLU A 54 12.96 -15.11 0.99
N GLY A 55 13.06 -13.92 0.40
CA GLY A 55 13.13 -12.65 1.11
C GLY A 55 14.42 -12.47 1.91
N GLN A 56 14.48 -11.39 2.67
CA GLN A 56 15.60 -11.05 3.55
C GLN A 56 15.10 -10.73 4.96
N ASN A 57 15.87 -11.07 5.99
CA ASN A 57 15.56 -10.66 7.35
C ASN A 57 15.47 -9.12 7.44
N ILE A 58 14.52 -8.61 8.20
CA ILE A 58 14.24 -7.16 8.25
C ILE A 58 15.42 -6.36 8.81
N ASP A 59 16.12 -6.87 9.82
CA ASP A 59 17.24 -6.15 10.43
C ASP A 59 18.45 -6.13 9.50
N GLU A 60 18.74 -7.25 8.83
CA GLU A 60 19.76 -7.32 7.78
C GLU A 60 19.46 -6.34 6.65
N HIS A 61 18.20 -6.35 6.15
CA HIS A 61 17.78 -5.49 5.06
C HIS A 61 17.90 -3.99 5.43
N VAL A 62 17.43 -3.62 6.61
CA VAL A 62 17.45 -2.23 7.08
C VAL A 62 18.87 -1.75 7.34
N ALA A 63 19.75 -2.63 7.86
CA ALA A 63 21.17 -2.32 8.03
C ALA A 63 21.88 -2.11 6.68
N GLU A 64 21.66 -2.98 5.70
CA GLU A 64 22.26 -2.87 4.37
C GLU A 64 21.76 -1.65 3.59
N LYS A 65 20.44 -1.41 3.62
CA LYS A 65 19.81 -0.36 2.80
C LYS A 65 19.92 1.03 3.39
N TYR A 66 19.90 1.15 4.73
CA TYR A 66 19.83 2.44 5.44
C TYR A 66 20.95 2.67 6.44
N GLY A 67 21.82 1.69 6.65
CA GLY A 67 22.91 1.80 7.62
C GLY A 67 22.47 1.84 9.09
N SER A 68 21.25 1.38 9.39
CA SER A 68 20.69 1.44 10.74
C SER A 68 21.27 0.34 11.63
N SER A 69 21.54 0.68 12.92
CA SER A 69 21.89 -0.34 13.90
C SER A 69 20.67 -1.19 14.31
N PRO A 70 20.87 -2.39 14.89
CA PRO A 70 19.77 -3.20 15.40
C PRO A 70 18.87 -2.47 16.39
N GLU A 71 19.45 -1.64 17.27
CA GLU A 71 18.72 -0.84 18.26
C GLU A 71 17.85 0.24 17.58
N GLN A 72 18.39 0.91 16.56
CA GLN A 72 17.63 1.88 15.75
C GLN A 72 16.49 1.20 14.99
N SER A 73 16.74 0.04 14.41
CA SER A 73 15.74 -0.77 13.72
C SER A 73 14.60 -1.18 14.67
N ALA A 74 14.94 -1.68 15.87
CA ALA A 74 13.96 -2.05 16.89
C ALA A 74 13.12 -0.84 17.36
N ALA A 75 13.76 0.31 17.62
CA ALA A 75 13.06 1.53 18.02
C ALA A 75 12.11 2.04 16.93
N ASN A 76 12.54 2.02 15.66
CA ASN A 76 11.71 2.39 14.53
C ASN A 76 10.51 1.43 14.37
N ARG A 77 10.71 0.12 14.51
CA ARG A 77 9.60 -0.85 14.48
C ARG A 77 8.59 -0.62 15.59
N ALA A 78 9.07 -0.31 16.81
CA ALA A 78 8.18 0.00 17.94
C ALA A 78 7.33 1.24 17.62
N MET A 79 7.95 2.34 17.19
CA MET A 79 7.25 3.57 16.83
C MET A 79 6.23 3.35 15.69
N ILE A 80 6.57 2.55 14.69
CA ILE A 80 5.65 2.21 13.58
C ILE A 80 4.46 1.41 14.09
N ARG A 81 4.68 0.40 14.96
CA ARG A 81 3.60 -0.38 15.57
C ARG A 81 2.66 0.49 16.39
N ASP A 82 3.20 1.39 17.21
CA ASP A 82 2.41 2.30 18.03
C ASP A 82 1.52 3.20 17.15
N ARG A 83 2.08 3.78 16.09
CA ARG A 83 1.31 4.59 15.14
C ARG A 83 0.23 3.81 14.40
N ALA A 84 0.49 2.56 14.04
CA ALA A 84 -0.51 1.70 13.43
C ALA A 84 -1.62 1.36 14.42
N ALA A 85 -1.27 1.07 15.68
CA ALA A 85 -2.22 0.78 16.74
C ALA A 85 -3.14 1.98 17.04
N ASP A 86 -2.62 3.20 17.03
CA ASP A 86 -3.43 4.43 17.19
C ASP A 86 -4.50 4.57 16.08
N LEU A 87 -4.26 3.97 14.92
CA LEU A 87 -5.19 3.94 13.78
C LEU A 87 -6.00 2.62 13.71
N GLY A 88 -6.01 1.83 14.79
CA GLY A 88 -6.75 0.58 14.88
C GLY A 88 -6.20 -0.56 14.03
N PHE A 89 -4.92 -0.50 13.63
CA PHE A 89 -4.28 -1.54 12.83
C PHE A 89 -3.19 -2.28 13.65
N THR A 90 -3.30 -3.61 13.74
CA THR A 90 -2.36 -4.43 14.50
C THR A 90 -1.19 -4.88 13.62
N MET A 91 0.04 -4.54 14.02
CA MET A 91 1.27 -5.03 13.39
C MET A 91 2.02 -5.97 14.33
N THR A 92 2.37 -7.16 13.82
CA THR A 92 3.12 -8.20 14.58
C THR A 92 4.61 -8.23 14.20
N MET A 93 5.13 -7.16 13.60
CA MET A 93 6.53 -7.07 13.15
C MET A 93 7.50 -7.28 14.32
N SER A 94 8.48 -8.15 14.10
CA SER A 94 9.54 -8.51 15.04
C SER A 94 10.90 -8.56 14.34
N ASP A 95 11.95 -8.91 15.06
CA ASP A 95 13.29 -9.21 14.52
C ASP A 95 13.33 -10.43 13.60
N ALA A 96 12.35 -11.34 13.73
CA ALA A 96 12.17 -12.49 12.84
C ALA A 96 11.42 -12.15 11.54
N SER A 97 10.85 -10.95 11.41
CA SER A 97 10.13 -10.54 10.20
C SER A 97 11.05 -10.46 8.99
N ARG A 98 10.49 -10.70 7.81
CA ARG A 98 11.24 -10.69 6.55
C ARG A 98 10.61 -9.72 5.55
N ILE A 99 11.45 -9.16 4.69
CA ILE A 99 11.05 -8.37 3.52
C ILE A 99 11.01 -9.31 2.32
N TYR A 100 9.97 -9.19 1.51
CA TYR A 100 9.73 -10.04 0.35
C TYR A 100 9.54 -9.22 -0.93
N ASN A 101 9.63 -9.88 -2.08
CA ASN A 101 9.21 -9.30 -3.35
C ASN A 101 7.69 -9.16 -3.37
N THR A 102 7.18 -8.07 -3.94
CA THR A 102 5.74 -7.74 -3.94
C THR A 102 5.14 -7.66 -5.35
N PHE A 103 5.89 -8.05 -6.38
CA PHE A 103 5.45 -7.92 -7.76
C PHE A 103 4.15 -8.68 -8.05
N ASP A 104 4.07 -9.94 -7.62
CA ASP A 104 2.87 -10.76 -7.83
C ASP A 104 1.65 -10.23 -7.07
N ALA A 105 1.85 -9.64 -5.88
CA ALA A 105 0.80 -8.93 -5.16
C ALA A 105 0.28 -7.72 -5.94
N HIS A 106 1.16 -6.94 -6.59
CA HIS A 106 0.76 -5.84 -7.44
C HIS A 106 0.02 -6.28 -8.70
N ARG A 107 0.37 -7.44 -9.28
CA ARG A 107 -0.36 -8.02 -10.41
C ARG A 107 -1.78 -8.42 -10.03
N LEU A 108 -1.95 -9.02 -8.83
CA LEU A 108 -3.29 -9.32 -8.31
C LEU A 108 -4.09 -8.06 -8.00
N LEU A 109 -3.47 -7.02 -7.45
CA LEU A 109 -4.12 -5.73 -7.21
C LEU A 109 -4.59 -5.07 -8.51
N HIS A 110 -3.79 -5.18 -9.58
CA HIS A 110 -4.20 -4.70 -10.90
C HIS A 110 -5.43 -5.46 -11.43
N TRP A 111 -5.43 -6.79 -11.31
CA TRP A 111 -6.60 -7.59 -11.68
C TRP A 111 -7.81 -7.27 -10.80
N ALA A 112 -7.62 -7.14 -9.49
CA ALA A 112 -8.69 -6.79 -8.55
C ALA A 112 -9.33 -5.41 -8.84
N ASP A 113 -8.58 -4.48 -9.42
CA ASP A 113 -9.11 -3.19 -9.90
C ASP A 113 -10.12 -3.41 -11.04
N LEU A 114 -9.80 -4.29 -12.00
CA LEU A 114 -10.70 -4.64 -13.11
C LEU A 114 -11.98 -5.34 -12.63
N GLU A 115 -11.91 -6.05 -11.50
CA GLU A 115 -13.04 -6.76 -10.89
C GLU A 115 -13.79 -5.90 -9.83
N GLY A 116 -13.33 -4.66 -9.57
CA GLY A 116 -13.94 -3.76 -8.59
C GLY A 116 -13.68 -4.12 -7.12
N CYS A 117 -12.66 -4.95 -6.85
CA CYS A 117 -12.32 -5.45 -5.51
C CYS A 117 -10.96 -4.96 -4.99
N GLN A 118 -10.33 -3.98 -5.66
CA GLN A 118 -8.94 -3.58 -5.39
C GLN A 118 -8.73 -3.14 -3.94
N ALA A 119 -9.60 -2.30 -3.40
CA ALA A 119 -9.47 -1.79 -2.03
C ALA A 119 -9.53 -2.92 -1.00
N GLY A 120 -10.50 -3.83 -1.13
CA GLY A 120 -10.60 -5.00 -0.26
C GLY A 120 -9.35 -5.87 -0.30
N LEU A 121 -8.82 -6.15 -1.50
CA LEU A 121 -7.61 -6.93 -1.65
C LEU A 121 -6.38 -6.22 -1.06
N LYS A 122 -6.29 -4.89 -1.20
CA LYS A 122 -5.20 -4.11 -0.61
C LYS A 122 -5.17 -4.25 0.91
N HIS A 123 -6.32 -4.14 1.57
CA HIS A 123 -6.43 -4.36 3.02
C HIS A 123 -6.11 -5.81 3.40
N ALA A 124 -6.63 -6.80 2.68
CA ALA A 124 -6.35 -8.21 2.95
C ALA A 124 -4.85 -8.54 2.85
N LEU A 125 -4.13 -7.94 1.92
CA LEU A 125 -2.69 -8.11 1.77
C LEU A 125 -1.90 -7.44 2.91
N PHE A 126 -2.33 -6.26 3.38
CA PHE A 126 -1.75 -5.63 4.56
C PHE A 126 -1.98 -6.48 5.83
N ASP A 127 -3.19 -7.02 6.00
CA ASP A 127 -3.50 -7.92 7.13
C ASP A 127 -2.62 -9.19 7.07
N ALA A 128 -2.50 -9.83 5.90
CA ALA A 128 -1.69 -11.02 5.72
C ALA A 128 -0.22 -10.76 6.09
N TYR A 129 0.36 -9.69 5.57
CA TYR A 129 1.77 -9.39 5.79
C TYR A 129 2.05 -8.84 7.19
N PHE A 130 1.35 -7.77 7.62
CA PHE A 130 1.67 -7.06 8.86
C PHE A 130 1.04 -7.66 10.10
N THR A 131 -0.17 -8.23 10.00
CA THR A 131 -0.86 -8.79 11.15
C THR A 131 -0.61 -10.28 11.30
N ALA A 132 -0.74 -11.06 10.21
CA ALA A 132 -0.54 -12.51 10.25
C ALA A 132 0.93 -12.92 10.06
N GLY A 133 1.81 -12.03 9.58
CA GLY A 133 3.22 -12.32 9.34
C GLY A 133 3.46 -13.25 8.14
N GLU A 134 2.50 -13.31 7.22
CA GLU A 134 2.55 -14.17 6.05
C GLU A 134 3.42 -13.58 4.94
N ASN A 135 3.91 -14.45 4.05
CA ASN A 135 4.75 -14.06 2.92
C ASN A 135 3.91 -13.55 1.75
N PRO A 136 3.96 -12.24 1.39
CA PRO A 136 3.21 -11.68 0.28
C PRO A 136 3.76 -12.05 -1.12
N SER A 137 4.82 -12.87 -1.20
CA SER A 137 5.28 -13.51 -2.44
C SER A 137 4.72 -14.93 -2.59
N ASP A 138 4.18 -15.54 -1.52
CA ASP A 138 3.63 -16.90 -1.58
C ASP A 138 2.28 -16.88 -2.31
N ARG A 139 2.20 -17.68 -3.37
CA ARG A 139 0.99 -17.75 -4.20
C ARG A 139 -0.25 -18.22 -3.43
N ASN A 140 -0.09 -19.09 -2.44
CA ASN A 140 -1.23 -19.55 -1.64
C ASN A 140 -1.75 -18.43 -0.74
N VAL A 141 -0.86 -17.64 -0.14
CA VAL A 141 -1.22 -16.43 0.64
C VAL A 141 -1.96 -15.42 -0.26
N LEU A 142 -1.44 -15.17 -1.46
CA LEU A 142 -2.04 -14.25 -2.42
C LEU A 142 -3.42 -14.71 -2.89
N ILE A 143 -3.58 -16.02 -3.17
CA ILE A 143 -4.87 -16.61 -3.57
C ILE A 143 -5.87 -16.52 -2.41
N ALA A 144 -5.46 -16.88 -1.19
CA ALA A 144 -6.31 -16.80 -0.01
C ALA A 144 -6.77 -15.35 0.27
N ALA A 145 -5.89 -14.37 0.09
CA ALA A 145 -6.25 -12.95 0.20
C ALA A 145 -7.29 -12.52 -0.85
N ALA A 146 -7.15 -13.01 -2.10
CA ALA A 146 -8.11 -12.76 -3.17
C ALA A 146 -9.49 -13.39 -2.87
N GLU A 147 -9.52 -14.66 -2.43
CA GLU A 147 -10.75 -15.35 -2.04
C GLU A 147 -11.46 -14.67 -0.86
N LYS A 148 -10.71 -14.16 0.12
CA LYS A 148 -11.24 -13.44 1.28
C LYS A 148 -12.10 -12.23 0.88
N VAL A 149 -11.81 -11.61 -0.28
CA VAL A 149 -12.54 -10.44 -0.79
C VAL A 149 -13.52 -10.77 -1.91
N GLY A 150 -13.80 -12.06 -2.12
CA GLY A 150 -14.81 -12.55 -3.06
C GLY A 150 -14.32 -12.74 -4.49
N LEU A 151 -13.01 -12.64 -4.75
CA LEU A 151 -12.43 -12.97 -6.05
C LEU A 151 -12.31 -14.49 -6.22
N ASP A 152 -12.44 -14.97 -7.48
CA ASP A 152 -12.32 -16.38 -7.78
C ASP A 152 -10.87 -16.89 -7.65
N GLY A 153 -10.66 -17.87 -6.76
CA GLY A 153 -9.33 -18.42 -6.50
C GLY A 153 -8.70 -19.15 -7.71
N THR A 154 -9.51 -19.68 -8.64
CA THR A 154 -9.01 -20.29 -9.87
C THR A 154 -8.45 -19.21 -10.80
N SER A 155 -9.17 -18.12 -10.98
CA SER A 155 -8.73 -16.95 -11.75
C SER A 155 -7.49 -16.28 -11.13
N ALA A 156 -7.44 -16.17 -9.81
CA ALA A 156 -6.25 -15.66 -9.10
C ALA A 156 -5.02 -16.54 -9.38
N ARG A 157 -5.19 -17.86 -9.34
CA ARG A 157 -4.12 -18.83 -9.67
C ARG A 157 -3.66 -18.69 -11.12
N GLU A 158 -4.59 -18.49 -12.06
CA GLU A 158 -4.28 -18.25 -13.46
C GLU A 158 -3.49 -16.95 -13.65
N VAL A 159 -3.90 -15.84 -13.04
CA VAL A 159 -3.16 -14.57 -13.06
C VAL A 159 -1.73 -14.77 -12.59
N LEU A 160 -1.53 -15.45 -11.46
CA LEU A 160 -0.20 -15.67 -10.88
C LEU A 160 0.68 -16.61 -11.72
N SER A 161 0.10 -17.64 -12.35
CA SER A 161 0.88 -18.63 -13.12
C SER A 161 1.21 -18.20 -14.54
N SER A 162 0.35 -17.39 -15.17
CA SER A 162 0.48 -17.00 -16.58
C SER A 162 1.35 -15.77 -16.83
N GLY A 163 1.75 -15.03 -15.79
CA GLY A 163 2.44 -13.74 -15.93
C GLY A 163 1.53 -12.57 -16.37
N ARG A 164 0.20 -12.76 -16.45
CA ARG A 164 -0.76 -11.69 -16.80
C ARG A 164 -0.55 -10.45 -15.95
N TYR A 165 -0.77 -9.29 -16.55
CA TYR A 165 -0.64 -7.96 -15.95
C TYR A 165 0.77 -7.56 -15.51
N GLY A 166 1.81 -8.37 -15.82
CA GLY A 166 3.19 -8.02 -15.49
C GLY A 166 3.64 -6.74 -16.19
N ASP A 167 3.39 -6.64 -17.48
CA ASP A 167 3.74 -5.43 -18.27
C ASP A 167 2.89 -4.21 -17.83
N ASP A 168 1.64 -4.41 -17.42
CA ASP A 168 0.77 -3.34 -16.95
C ASP A 168 1.31 -2.74 -15.64
N VAL A 169 1.69 -3.61 -14.69
CA VAL A 169 2.33 -3.18 -13.44
C VAL A 169 3.63 -2.45 -13.71
N ARG A 170 4.52 -2.99 -14.54
CA ARG A 170 5.80 -2.33 -14.88
C ARG A 170 5.60 -0.98 -15.55
N ARG A 171 4.65 -0.84 -16.46
CA ARG A 171 4.31 0.45 -17.07
C ARG A 171 3.77 1.45 -16.05
N ALA A 172 2.92 1.02 -15.13
CA ALA A 172 2.38 1.88 -14.09
C ALA A 172 3.49 2.35 -13.13
N GLU A 173 4.38 1.48 -12.68
CA GLU A 173 5.54 1.84 -11.86
C GLU A 173 6.45 2.86 -12.56
N GLN A 174 6.76 2.61 -13.84
CA GLN A 174 7.58 3.51 -14.65
C GLN A 174 6.92 4.87 -14.81
N LEU A 175 5.60 4.91 -15.02
CA LEU A 175 4.83 6.15 -15.09
C LEU A 175 4.96 6.96 -13.79
N TRP A 176 4.76 6.34 -12.63
CA TRP A 176 4.84 7.05 -11.36
C TRP A 176 6.26 7.51 -11.04
N ARG A 177 7.27 6.70 -11.32
CA ARG A 177 8.68 7.10 -11.22
C ARG A 177 9.02 8.27 -12.14
N SER A 178 8.52 8.28 -13.38
CA SER A 178 8.73 9.39 -14.33
C SER A 178 8.05 10.70 -13.91
N ARG A 179 7.00 10.60 -13.06
CA ARG A 179 6.33 11.74 -12.43
C ARG A 179 7.02 12.20 -11.13
N GLY A 180 8.17 11.64 -10.81
CA GLY A 180 8.97 12.03 -9.64
C GLY A 180 8.59 11.32 -8.34
N ILE A 181 7.73 10.29 -8.37
CA ILE A 181 7.41 9.49 -7.19
C ILE A 181 8.54 8.49 -6.96
N ASN A 182 9.37 8.75 -5.96
CA ASN A 182 10.54 7.93 -5.61
C ASN A 182 10.45 7.33 -4.19
N ALA A 183 9.37 7.61 -3.47
CA ALA A 183 9.09 7.08 -2.14
C ALA A 183 7.58 6.90 -1.95
N VAL A 184 7.20 5.98 -1.08
CA VAL A 184 5.80 5.65 -0.78
C VAL A 184 5.52 5.69 0.73
N PRO A 185 4.25 5.98 1.13
CA PRO A 185 3.12 6.25 0.26
C PRO A 185 3.21 7.62 -0.41
N ALA A 186 2.62 7.74 -1.60
CA ALA A 186 2.39 9.01 -2.26
C ALA A 186 0.91 9.07 -2.69
N VAL A 187 0.22 10.13 -2.29
CA VAL A 187 -1.19 10.36 -2.57
C VAL A 187 -1.31 11.46 -3.60
N VAL A 188 -1.77 11.10 -4.80
CA VAL A 188 -1.95 12.06 -5.90
C VAL A 188 -3.44 12.30 -6.11
N ILE A 189 -3.88 13.53 -5.90
CA ILE A 189 -5.29 13.92 -6.02
C ILE A 189 -5.49 14.64 -7.35
N ASP A 190 -6.48 14.17 -8.13
CA ASP A 190 -6.87 14.68 -9.45
C ASP A 190 -5.67 14.79 -10.45
N GLY A 191 -4.62 13.96 -10.26
CA GLY A 191 -3.41 13.99 -11.06
C GLY A 191 -2.55 15.26 -10.89
N ARG A 192 -2.87 16.13 -9.93
CA ARG A 192 -2.32 17.49 -9.77
C ARG A 192 -1.66 17.73 -8.40
N TYR A 193 -2.29 17.30 -7.33
CA TYR A 193 -1.83 17.57 -5.97
C TYR A 193 -1.14 16.34 -5.40
N LEU A 194 0.07 16.51 -4.90
CA LEU A 194 0.86 15.43 -4.28
C LEU A 194 0.96 15.64 -2.77
N ILE A 195 0.58 14.61 -2.01
CA ILE A 195 0.84 14.50 -0.58
C ILE A 195 1.76 13.30 -0.38
N SER A 196 2.96 13.53 0.17
CA SER A 196 3.96 12.49 0.37
C SER A 196 3.97 11.99 1.82
N GLY A 197 4.19 10.68 1.96
CA GLY A 197 4.34 10.02 3.26
C GLY A 197 3.02 9.68 3.94
N GLY A 198 3.09 8.85 4.98
CA GLY A 198 1.96 8.49 5.82
C GLY A 198 1.58 9.63 6.75
N GLN A 199 0.79 10.57 6.26
CA GLN A 199 0.34 11.73 7.01
C GLN A 199 -0.80 11.36 8.00
N PRO A 200 -0.97 12.08 9.10
CA PRO A 200 -2.13 11.92 9.98
C PRO A 200 -3.43 12.40 9.31
N ALA A 201 -4.57 11.89 9.78
CA ALA A 201 -5.88 12.19 9.22
C ALA A 201 -6.16 13.71 9.12
N GLU A 202 -5.77 14.48 10.12
CA GLU A 202 -5.95 15.95 10.15
C GLU A 202 -5.20 16.66 9.01
N ALA A 203 -4.05 16.14 8.59
CA ALA A 203 -3.30 16.72 7.48
C ALA A 203 -3.96 16.41 6.14
N PHE A 204 -4.42 15.17 5.95
CA PHE A 204 -5.20 14.79 4.78
C PHE A 204 -6.52 15.55 4.70
N GLU A 205 -7.27 15.65 5.81
CA GLU A 205 -8.55 16.39 5.85
C GLU A 205 -8.37 17.86 5.44
N ARG A 206 -7.38 18.56 6.01
CA ARG A 206 -7.08 19.94 5.63
C ARG A 206 -6.80 20.08 4.14
N ALA A 207 -5.99 19.16 3.57
CA ALA A 207 -5.68 19.17 2.15
C ALA A 207 -6.92 18.93 1.28
N LEU A 208 -7.74 17.91 1.62
CA LEU A 208 -8.96 17.59 0.90
C LEU A 208 -9.96 18.75 0.89
N ARG A 209 -10.18 19.40 2.03
CA ARG A 209 -11.07 20.57 2.14
C ARG A 209 -10.52 21.76 1.36
N SER A 210 -9.21 22.03 1.41
CA SER A 210 -8.57 23.10 0.64
C SER A 210 -8.71 22.87 -0.87
N ILE A 211 -8.39 21.67 -1.35
CA ILE A 211 -8.51 21.31 -2.76
C ILE A 211 -9.99 21.38 -3.22
N SER A 212 -10.93 20.99 -2.37
CA SER A 212 -12.36 21.09 -2.69
C SER A 212 -12.77 22.54 -2.87
N ALA A 213 -12.28 23.46 -2.04
CA ALA A 213 -12.60 24.88 -2.09
C ALA A 213 -11.98 25.64 -3.29
N GLU A 214 -10.80 25.19 -3.79
CA GLU A 214 -10.14 25.83 -4.94
C GLU A 214 -10.90 25.66 -6.26
N ALA A 215 -11.77 24.67 -6.35
CA ALA A 215 -12.50 24.33 -7.58
C ALA A 215 -13.96 24.82 -7.58
N ALA A 216 -14.39 25.50 -6.53
CA ALA A 216 -15.68 26.17 -6.41
C ALA A 216 -15.61 27.61 -6.90
#